data_ae3d748c34db3fcfa3492870522f773a
#
_entry.id   ae3d748c34db3fcfa3492870522f773a
#
_cell.length_a   1.000
_cell.length_b   1.000
_cell.length_c   1.000
_cell.angle_alpha   90.00
_cell.angle_beta   90.00
_cell.angle_gamma   90.00
#
_symmetry.space_group_name_H-M   'P 1'
#
loop_
_entity.id
_entity.type
_entity.pdbx_description
1 polymer ?
#
loop_
_entity_poly.entity_id
_entity_poly.type
_entity_poly.pdbx_seq_one_letter_code
_entity_poly.pdbx_strand_id
1 'polypeptide(L)'
;SMVFSLVSTPVSAAETGQLTNPPTSTEGPGSPESASGNEAAAVLNGLYAALPVTNGVKEVATAEELTAALADSSISIITLKDDVEISSTLTVNRTVTLDLNGNVLKMTGSDSVIKVEADGDLTIQDRNTTTQHTFNPHCKYQFWSIDMWELDKDGSKIVSGGVITGGGGDQNNGGGVLVAGGTLTMAGGSIVGCSARSRGGGVY
;
A
#
# COMPACT_ATOMS: atom_id res chain seq x y z
N SER A 1 24.71 19.01 -7.81
CA SER A 1 24.35 17.60 -7.75
C SER A 1 24.69 17.04 -6.37
N MET A 2 23.68 16.85 -5.54
CA MET A 2 23.85 16.11 -4.28
C MET A 2 23.04 14.84 -4.39
N VAL A 3 23.73 13.73 -4.38
CA VAL A 3 23.16 12.38 -4.32
C VAL A 3 23.18 11.97 -2.85
N PHE A 4 22.01 11.80 -2.24
CA PHE A 4 21.90 11.19 -0.93
C PHE A 4 21.66 9.69 -1.10
N SER A 5 22.67 8.89 -0.74
CA SER A 5 22.58 7.44 -0.62
C SER A 5 22.27 7.12 0.85
N LEU A 6 21.12 6.56 1.13
CA LEU A 6 20.78 6.00 2.43
C LEU A 6 21.15 4.51 2.42
N VAL A 7 22.19 4.17 3.16
CA VAL A 7 22.59 2.78 3.43
C VAL A 7 21.87 2.32 4.70
N SER A 8 21.00 1.33 4.57
CA SER A 8 20.40 0.64 5.71
C SER A 8 21.29 -0.53 6.14
N THR A 9 21.72 -0.54 7.40
CA THR A 9 22.45 -1.64 8.00
C THR A 9 21.48 -2.68 8.57
N PRO A 10 21.76 -3.99 8.42
CA PRO A 10 20.93 -5.04 9.04
C PRO A 10 21.26 -5.18 10.54
N VAL A 11 20.20 -5.27 11.35
CA VAL A 11 20.32 -5.65 12.77
C VAL A 11 20.36 -7.17 12.86
N SER A 12 21.44 -7.68 13.48
CA SER A 12 21.67 -9.09 13.77
C SER A 12 20.82 -9.53 14.98
N ALA A 13 20.11 -10.63 14.82
CA ALA A 13 19.48 -11.34 15.94
C ALA A 13 20.43 -12.39 16.52
N ALA A 14 20.63 -12.40 17.81
CA ALA A 14 21.08 -13.54 18.59
C ALA A 14 20.70 -13.30 20.06
N GLU A 15 19.89 -14.20 20.62
CA GLU A 15 20.32 -15.06 21.70
C GLU A 15 19.22 -16.03 22.10
N THR A 16 19.60 -17.30 22.14
CA THR A 16 18.83 -18.45 22.61
C THR A 16 18.88 -18.52 24.14
N GLY A 17 17.75 -18.36 24.81
CA GLY A 17 17.55 -18.62 26.22
C GLY A 17 16.94 -20.01 26.46
N GLN A 18 17.65 -20.82 27.20
CA GLN A 18 17.35 -22.21 27.54
C GLN A 18 16.23 -22.30 28.59
N LEU A 19 15.20 -23.10 28.30
CA LEU A 19 14.12 -23.42 29.22
C LEU A 19 14.57 -24.54 30.18
N THR A 20 14.53 -24.26 31.48
CA THR A 20 14.64 -25.26 32.54
C THR A 20 13.24 -25.66 32.99
N ASN A 21 13.06 -27.00 33.14
CA ASN A 21 11.80 -27.61 33.57
C ASN A 21 11.46 -27.32 35.05
N PRO A 22 10.17 -27.24 35.43
CA PRO A 22 9.72 -27.17 36.80
C PRO A 22 9.54 -28.58 37.42
N PRO A 23 9.59 -28.69 38.75
CA PRO A 23 9.48 -29.95 39.45
C PRO A 23 8.05 -30.45 39.61
N THR A 24 7.93 -31.76 39.60
CA THR A 24 6.74 -32.58 39.89
C THR A 24 6.30 -32.44 41.33
N SER A 25 5.02 -32.32 41.64
CA SER A 25 4.45 -32.70 42.94
C SER A 25 3.03 -33.23 42.80
N THR A 26 2.79 -34.23 43.51
CA THR A 26 1.89 -35.35 43.66
C THR A 26 0.53 -34.98 44.28
N GLU A 27 -0.52 -35.67 43.76
CA GLU A 27 -1.69 -36.25 44.42
C GLU A 27 -2.72 -35.43 45.20
N GLY A 28 -4.00 -35.67 44.85
CA GLY A 28 -5.06 -36.15 45.66
C GLY A 28 -6.48 -35.76 45.20
N PRO A 29 -7.49 -36.62 45.38
CA PRO A 29 -8.70 -36.56 44.56
C PRO A 29 -9.80 -35.70 45.17
N GLY A 30 -10.50 -35.00 44.34
CA GLY A 30 -11.70 -34.25 44.69
C GLY A 30 -12.51 -33.92 43.45
N SER A 31 -13.53 -34.75 43.18
CA SER A 31 -14.59 -34.38 42.27
C SER A 31 -15.44 -33.28 42.89
N PRO A 32 -15.72 -32.20 42.19
CA PRO A 32 -17.08 -31.72 42.17
C PRO A 32 -17.55 -31.24 40.78
N GLU A 33 -18.76 -31.63 40.53
CA GLU A 33 -19.84 -30.91 39.84
C GLU A 33 -19.56 -30.07 38.62
N SER A 34 -20.19 -30.54 37.57
CA SER A 34 -20.80 -29.81 36.46
C SER A 34 -21.00 -28.31 36.68
N ALA A 35 -20.08 -27.51 36.22
CA ALA A 35 -20.29 -26.09 35.95
C ALA A 35 -20.76 -25.90 34.50
N SER A 36 -21.89 -25.27 34.40
CA SER A 36 -22.68 -24.95 33.22
C SER A 36 -21.81 -24.43 32.04
N GLY A 37 -22.03 -25.03 30.87
CA GLY A 37 -21.31 -24.72 29.61
C GLY A 37 -21.52 -23.32 29.02
N ASN A 38 -22.01 -22.34 29.80
CA ASN A 38 -22.23 -20.97 29.31
C ASN A 38 -21.11 -19.98 29.64
N GLU A 39 -20.32 -20.24 30.68
CA GLU A 39 -19.21 -19.31 31.02
C GLU A 39 -18.00 -19.51 30.14
N ALA A 40 -17.71 -20.75 29.73
CA ALA A 40 -16.61 -21.04 28.81
C ALA A 40 -16.85 -20.43 27.41
N ALA A 41 -18.10 -20.39 26.95
CA ALA A 41 -18.47 -19.77 25.68
C ALA A 41 -18.39 -18.23 25.72
N ALA A 42 -18.70 -17.62 26.87
CA ALA A 42 -18.61 -16.17 27.05
C ALA A 42 -17.15 -15.68 27.12
N VAL A 43 -16.27 -16.45 27.74
CA VAL A 43 -14.82 -16.14 27.79
C VAL A 43 -14.18 -16.32 26.40
N LEU A 44 -14.56 -17.34 25.65
CA LEU A 44 -14.11 -17.53 24.27
C LEU A 44 -14.61 -16.40 23.35
N ASN A 45 -15.86 -15.96 23.47
CA ASN A 45 -16.37 -14.84 22.68
C ASN A 45 -15.70 -13.51 23.05
N GLY A 46 -15.36 -13.30 24.31
CA GLY A 46 -14.58 -12.13 24.72
C GLY A 46 -13.13 -12.15 24.21
N LEU A 47 -12.52 -13.33 24.11
CA LEU A 47 -11.17 -13.49 23.56
C LEU A 47 -11.15 -13.35 22.03
N TYR A 48 -12.19 -13.81 21.33
CA TYR A 48 -12.32 -13.63 19.88
C TYR A 48 -12.60 -12.18 19.48
N ALA A 49 -13.24 -11.40 20.34
CA ALA A 49 -13.46 -9.97 20.09
C ALA A 49 -12.17 -9.12 20.21
N ALA A 50 -11.10 -9.68 20.78
CA ALA A 50 -9.79 -9.01 20.92
C ALA A 50 -8.74 -9.51 19.93
N LEU A 51 -9.04 -10.48 19.06
CA LEU A 51 -8.16 -10.84 17.96
C LEU A 51 -8.25 -9.72 16.91
N PRO A 52 -7.13 -9.16 16.45
CA PRO A 52 -7.17 -8.25 15.32
C PRO A 52 -7.90 -8.99 14.18
N VAL A 53 -8.95 -8.39 13.67
CA VAL A 53 -9.62 -8.87 12.47
C VAL A 53 -8.51 -9.02 11.44
N THR A 54 -8.21 -10.25 11.01
CA THR A 54 -7.24 -10.49 9.95
C THR A 54 -7.87 -9.95 8.68
N ASN A 55 -7.64 -8.68 8.46
CA ASN A 55 -8.08 -7.98 7.29
C ASN A 55 -7.58 -8.75 6.05
N GLY A 56 -8.48 -9.07 5.14
CA GLY A 56 -8.17 -9.88 3.99
C GLY A 56 -7.13 -9.24 3.07
N VAL A 57 -6.33 -10.09 2.46
CA VAL A 57 -5.46 -9.71 1.35
C VAL A 57 -6.19 -10.03 0.06
N LYS A 58 -6.23 -9.09 -0.87
CA LYS A 58 -6.84 -9.26 -2.19
C LYS A 58 -5.81 -8.98 -3.28
N GLU A 59 -5.62 -9.92 -4.16
CA GLU A 59 -4.89 -9.72 -5.41
C GLU A 59 -5.85 -9.22 -6.50
N VAL A 60 -5.41 -8.24 -7.27
CA VAL A 60 -6.20 -7.58 -8.33
C VAL A 60 -5.35 -7.42 -9.59
N ALA A 61 -5.98 -7.56 -10.75
CA ALA A 61 -5.34 -7.42 -12.05
C ALA A 61 -6.04 -6.41 -12.96
N THR A 62 -7.22 -5.88 -12.57
CA THR A 62 -7.98 -4.93 -13.36
C THR A 62 -8.41 -3.72 -12.54
N ALA A 63 -8.82 -2.65 -13.23
CA ALA A 63 -9.35 -1.44 -12.61
C ALA A 63 -10.63 -1.69 -11.81
N GLU A 64 -11.49 -2.57 -12.32
CA GLU A 64 -12.76 -2.94 -11.69
C GLU A 64 -12.49 -3.70 -10.39
N GLU A 65 -11.57 -4.68 -10.42
CA GLU A 65 -11.18 -5.43 -9.22
C GLU A 65 -10.53 -4.53 -8.18
N LEU A 66 -9.67 -3.61 -8.60
CA LEU A 66 -9.02 -2.64 -7.70
C LEU A 66 -10.05 -1.71 -7.05
N THR A 67 -10.98 -1.18 -7.85
CA THR A 67 -12.04 -0.32 -7.33
C THR A 67 -12.96 -1.07 -6.35
N ALA A 68 -13.33 -2.31 -6.67
CA ALA A 68 -14.14 -3.15 -5.79
C ALA A 68 -13.40 -3.48 -4.49
N ALA A 69 -12.10 -3.78 -4.55
CA ALA A 69 -11.28 -4.06 -3.38
C ALA A 69 -11.11 -2.83 -2.47
N LEU A 70 -11.00 -1.62 -3.04
CA LEU A 70 -10.97 -0.37 -2.27
C LEU A 70 -12.29 -0.11 -1.54
N ALA A 71 -13.42 -0.50 -2.12
CA ALA A 71 -14.73 -0.34 -1.51
C ALA A 71 -15.05 -1.38 -0.43
N ASP A 72 -14.37 -2.54 -0.43
CA ASP A 72 -14.59 -3.64 0.51
C ASP A 72 -13.80 -3.42 1.81
N SER A 73 -14.50 -3.10 2.89
CA SER A 73 -13.90 -2.85 4.20
C SER A 73 -13.26 -4.07 4.85
N SER A 74 -13.53 -5.27 4.37
CA SER A 74 -12.89 -6.50 4.85
C SER A 74 -11.47 -6.71 4.30
N ILE A 75 -11.09 -5.95 3.26
CA ILE A 75 -9.77 -6.03 2.61
C ILE A 75 -8.89 -4.90 3.14
N SER A 76 -7.76 -5.24 3.76
CA SER A 76 -6.79 -4.26 4.25
C SER A 76 -5.54 -4.15 3.38
N ILE A 77 -5.22 -5.18 2.62
CA ILE A 77 -4.07 -5.20 1.72
C ILE A 77 -4.55 -5.57 0.32
N ILE A 78 -4.27 -4.70 -0.64
CA ILE A 78 -4.54 -4.93 -2.05
C ILE A 78 -3.20 -5.06 -2.76
N THR A 79 -2.99 -6.16 -3.48
CA THR A 79 -1.75 -6.44 -4.21
C THR A 79 -2.03 -6.45 -5.71
N LEU A 80 -1.31 -5.67 -6.47
CA LEU A 80 -1.38 -5.71 -7.93
C LEU A 80 -0.71 -6.99 -8.43
N LYS A 81 -1.39 -7.72 -9.31
CA LYS A 81 -0.86 -8.90 -10.02
C LYS A 81 -0.38 -8.58 -11.42
N ASP A 82 -0.87 -7.48 -11.97
CA ASP A 82 -0.59 -7.04 -13.33
C ASP A 82 -0.58 -5.51 -13.35
N ASP A 83 -0.11 -4.93 -14.46
CA ASP A 83 -0.24 -3.51 -14.71
C ASP A 83 -1.72 -3.14 -14.83
N VAL A 84 -2.14 -2.09 -14.13
CA VAL A 84 -3.54 -1.64 -14.09
C VAL A 84 -3.66 -0.25 -14.68
N GLU A 85 -4.46 -0.11 -15.73
CA GLU A 85 -4.85 1.19 -16.28
C GLU A 85 -6.22 1.61 -15.73
N ILE A 86 -6.31 2.83 -15.23
CA ILE A 86 -7.55 3.44 -14.73
C ILE A 86 -7.87 4.70 -15.51
N SER A 87 -9.15 5.00 -15.70
CA SER A 87 -9.63 6.20 -16.38
C SER A 87 -10.23 7.25 -15.43
N SER A 88 -10.40 6.90 -14.16
CA SER A 88 -10.94 7.78 -13.12
C SER A 88 -10.15 7.60 -11.81
N THR A 89 -10.13 8.64 -10.99
CA THR A 89 -9.43 8.68 -9.70
C THR A 89 -9.91 7.59 -8.75
N LEU A 90 -8.97 6.87 -8.17
CA LEU A 90 -9.23 5.93 -7.08
C LEU A 90 -9.39 6.70 -5.77
N THR A 91 -10.51 6.53 -5.09
CA THR A 91 -10.78 7.20 -3.81
C THR A 91 -10.48 6.26 -2.63
N VAL A 92 -9.69 6.75 -1.69
CA VAL A 92 -9.36 6.05 -0.44
C VAL A 92 -9.96 6.84 0.73
N ASN A 93 -10.93 6.24 1.41
CA ASN A 93 -11.66 6.80 2.55
C ASN A 93 -11.61 5.90 3.79
N ARG A 94 -10.63 5.01 3.87
CA ARG A 94 -10.39 4.08 4.96
C ARG A 94 -8.91 3.71 5.04
N THR A 95 -8.52 2.99 6.09
CA THR A 95 -7.17 2.42 6.18
C THR A 95 -7.01 1.26 5.20
N VAL A 96 -6.02 1.33 4.32
CA VAL A 96 -5.69 0.30 3.34
C VAL A 96 -4.22 0.39 2.91
N THR A 97 -3.62 -0.77 2.65
CA THR A 97 -2.30 -0.87 2.03
C THR A 97 -2.46 -1.28 0.57
N LEU A 98 -1.86 -0.52 -0.34
CA LEU A 98 -1.73 -0.86 -1.75
C LEU A 98 -0.29 -1.31 -2.01
N ASP A 99 -0.12 -2.58 -2.36
CA ASP A 99 1.15 -3.17 -2.75
C ASP A 99 1.23 -3.19 -4.28
N LEU A 100 2.12 -2.39 -4.83
CA LEU A 100 2.34 -2.32 -6.27
C LEU A 100 2.97 -3.60 -6.82
N ASN A 101 3.73 -4.33 -5.98
CA ASN A 101 4.31 -5.63 -6.32
C ASN A 101 5.07 -5.63 -7.67
N GLY A 102 5.76 -4.55 -7.96
CA GLY A 102 6.52 -4.36 -9.18
C GLY A 102 5.69 -3.99 -10.42
N ASN A 103 4.39 -3.72 -10.28
CA ASN A 103 3.50 -3.40 -11.39
C ASN A 103 3.23 -1.89 -11.50
N VAL A 104 2.66 -1.50 -12.62
CA VAL A 104 2.30 -0.11 -12.92
C VAL A 104 0.82 0.14 -12.62
N LEU A 105 0.54 1.20 -11.87
CA LEU A 105 -0.78 1.79 -11.78
C LEU A 105 -0.80 3.07 -12.61
N LYS A 106 -1.49 3.05 -13.75
CA LYS A 106 -1.47 4.15 -14.72
C LYS A 106 -2.84 4.81 -14.87
N MET A 107 -2.87 6.12 -14.71
CA MET A 107 -4.02 6.94 -15.10
C MET A 107 -3.97 7.22 -16.61
N THR A 108 -5.09 6.99 -17.30
CA THR A 108 -5.29 7.34 -18.71
C THR A 108 -6.14 8.59 -18.87
N GLY A 109 -6.81 9.03 -17.80
CA GLY A 109 -7.57 10.27 -17.72
C GLY A 109 -6.70 11.48 -17.38
N SER A 110 -7.37 12.59 -17.03
CA SER A 110 -6.71 13.88 -16.72
C SER A 110 -6.75 14.24 -15.23
N ASP A 111 -7.09 13.30 -14.36
CA ASP A 111 -7.23 13.52 -12.91
C ASP A 111 -6.07 12.90 -12.11
N SER A 112 -6.08 13.12 -10.80
CA SER A 112 -5.15 12.43 -9.89
C SER A 112 -5.35 10.91 -9.98
N VAL A 113 -4.27 10.13 -9.87
CA VAL A 113 -4.38 8.66 -9.85
C VAL A 113 -5.14 8.21 -8.60
N ILE A 114 -4.74 8.73 -7.44
CA ILE A 114 -5.34 8.39 -6.15
C ILE A 114 -5.73 9.67 -5.41
N LYS A 115 -6.88 9.64 -4.73
CA LYS A 115 -7.31 10.67 -3.78
C LYS A 115 -7.52 10.03 -2.41
N VAL A 116 -6.82 10.56 -1.39
CA VAL A 116 -6.97 10.13 0.00
C VAL A 116 -7.85 11.14 0.72
N GLU A 117 -9.06 10.72 1.07
CA GLU A 117 -10.05 11.54 1.78
C GLU A 117 -9.74 11.65 3.27
N ALA A 118 -10.48 12.48 4.01
CA ALA A 118 -10.23 12.79 5.42
C ALA A 118 -10.14 11.55 6.34
N ASP A 119 -10.95 10.51 6.06
CA ASP A 119 -10.94 9.24 6.81
C ASP A 119 -10.01 8.19 6.20
N GLY A 120 -9.30 8.54 5.13
CA GLY A 120 -8.37 7.66 4.42
C GLY A 120 -7.00 7.61 5.11
N ASP A 121 -6.46 6.40 5.20
CA ASP A 121 -5.07 6.16 5.60
C ASP A 121 -4.48 5.15 4.61
N LEU A 122 -3.76 5.66 3.62
CA LEU A 122 -3.18 4.88 2.54
C LEU A 122 -1.71 4.63 2.79
N THR A 123 -1.32 3.36 2.86
CA THR A 123 0.07 2.96 2.74
C THR A 123 0.33 2.41 1.34
N ILE A 124 1.26 3.00 0.61
CA ILE A 124 1.77 2.44 -0.65
C ILE A 124 3.06 1.70 -0.33
N GLN A 125 3.12 0.44 -0.73
CA GLN A 125 4.32 -0.40 -0.62
C GLN A 125 4.62 -1.08 -1.96
N ASP A 126 5.81 -1.67 -2.04
CA ASP A 126 6.24 -2.43 -3.20
C ASP A 126 7.17 -3.56 -2.77
N ARG A 127 6.68 -4.80 -2.81
CA ARG A 127 7.44 -5.98 -2.40
C ARG A 127 8.33 -6.54 -3.52
N ASN A 128 8.11 -6.13 -4.76
CA ASN A 128 8.90 -6.55 -5.91
C ASN A 128 9.65 -5.35 -6.51
N THR A 129 10.79 -5.03 -5.95
CA THR A 129 11.62 -3.90 -6.35
C THR A 129 12.52 -4.19 -7.55
N THR A 130 12.44 -5.38 -8.15
CA THR A 130 13.33 -5.82 -9.22
C THR A 130 12.77 -5.64 -10.62
N THR A 131 11.45 -5.56 -10.76
CA THR A 131 10.80 -5.24 -12.04
C THR A 131 11.27 -3.87 -12.52
N GLN A 132 11.51 -3.75 -13.82
CA GLN A 132 11.99 -2.49 -14.42
C GLN A 132 10.97 -1.94 -15.40
N HIS A 133 10.69 -0.66 -15.27
CA HIS A 133 9.85 0.10 -16.18
C HIS A 133 10.68 1.18 -16.84
N THR A 134 10.45 1.43 -18.12
CA THR A 134 11.18 2.40 -18.89
C THR A 134 10.33 3.62 -19.23
N PHE A 135 10.95 4.77 -19.21
CA PHE A 135 10.31 6.07 -19.42
C PHE A 135 11.13 6.90 -20.41
N ASN A 136 10.42 7.66 -21.24
CA ASN A 136 11.03 8.72 -22.03
C ASN A 136 10.74 10.08 -21.40
N PRO A 137 11.77 10.89 -21.13
CA PRO A 137 11.57 12.30 -20.86
C PRO A 137 11.15 13.00 -22.15
N HIS A 138 10.00 13.64 -22.14
CA HIS A 138 9.62 14.49 -23.25
C HIS A 138 9.15 15.85 -22.78
N CYS A 139 9.45 16.89 -23.53
CA CYS A 139 9.07 18.24 -23.20
C CYS A 139 7.62 18.49 -23.66
N LYS A 140 6.66 18.42 -22.73
CA LYS A 140 5.25 18.66 -23.02
C LYS A 140 4.92 20.14 -23.22
N TYR A 141 5.75 21.03 -22.68
CA TYR A 141 5.53 22.47 -22.75
C TYR A 141 6.74 23.19 -23.36
N GLN A 142 6.60 23.64 -24.61
CA GLN A 142 7.66 24.28 -25.38
C GLN A 142 8.26 25.54 -24.72
N PHE A 143 7.50 26.16 -23.79
CA PHE A 143 7.91 27.41 -23.13
C PHE A 143 8.60 27.23 -21.76
N TRP A 144 8.55 26.05 -21.12
CA TRP A 144 8.98 25.89 -19.73
C TRP A 144 10.08 24.84 -19.54
N SER A 145 10.54 24.16 -20.58
CA SER A 145 11.58 23.11 -20.53
C SER A 145 11.39 22.12 -19.38
N ILE A 146 10.14 21.74 -19.10
CA ILE A 146 9.84 20.75 -18.08
C ILE A 146 9.77 19.39 -18.76
N ASP A 147 10.75 18.54 -18.47
CA ASP A 147 10.74 17.16 -18.92
C ASP A 147 9.70 16.39 -18.13
N MET A 148 8.63 15.96 -18.78
CA MET A 148 7.68 14.99 -18.28
C MET A 148 8.17 13.60 -18.65
N TRP A 149 8.05 12.67 -17.72
CA TRP A 149 8.41 11.28 -17.96
C TRP A 149 7.17 10.49 -18.34
N GLU A 150 7.16 9.94 -19.54
CA GLU A 150 6.08 9.11 -20.02
C GLU A 150 6.53 7.65 -20.09
N LEU A 151 5.66 6.74 -19.60
CA LEU A 151 5.91 5.30 -19.65
C LEU A 151 6.03 4.88 -21.12
N ASP A 152 7.17 4.33 -21.49
CA ASP A 152 7.48 3.91 -22.85
C ASP A 152 8.42 2.70 -22.81
N LYS A 153 8.02 1.60 -23.46
CA LYS A 153 8.81 0.35 -23.52
C LYS A 153 10.21 0.53 -24.13
N ASP A 154 10.39 1.55 -24.97
CA ASP A 154 11.66 1.90 -25.60
C ASP A 154 12.32 3.11 -24.89
N GLY A 155 11.88 3.43 -23.67
CA GLY A 155 12.33 4.56 -22.90
C GLY A 155 13.78 4.48 -22.46
N SER A 156 14.43 5.64 -22.35
CA SER A 156 15.85 5.76 -21.99
C SER A 156 16.10 5.85 -20.49
N LYS A 157 15.05 6.00 -19.68
CA LYS A 157 15.12 6.09 -18.22
C LYS A 157 14.51 4.85 -17.59
N ILE A 158 15.20 4.26 -16.63
CA ILE A 158 14.76 3.05 -15.94
C ILE A 158 14.32 3.41 -14.53
N VAL A 159 13.14 2.93 -14.15
CA VAL A 159 12.61 2.96 -12.77
C VAL A 159 12.40 1.52 -12.33
N SER A 160 12.97 1.15 -11.19
CA SER A 160 12.83 -0.21 -10.63
C SER A 160 11.72 -0.24 -9.58
N GLY A 161 11.02 -1.36 -9.53
CA GLY A 161 9.86 -1.57 -8.66
C GLY A 161 8.56 -1.03 -9.24
N GLY A 162 7.50 -1.12 -8.45
CA GLY A 162 6.18 -0.67 -8.84
C GLY A 162 6.07 0.84 -9.01
N VAL A 163 5.21 1.26 -9.93
CA VAL A 163 5.11 2.67 -10.33
C VAL A 163 3.66 3.15 -10.40
N ILE A 164 3.42 4.34 -9.87
CA ILE A 164 2.19 5.12 -10.10
C ILE A 164 2.52 6.21 -11.12
N THR A 165 1.75 6.29 -12.22
CA THR A 165 2.07 7.20 -13.33
C THR A 165 0.82 7.73 -14.06
N GLY A 166 1.02 8.70 -14.94
CA GLY A 166 0.01 9.21 -15.86
C GLY A 166 -1.00 10.18 -15.25
N GLY A 167 -0.95 10.41 -13.94
CA GLY A 167 -1.84 11.40 -13.32
C GLY A 167 -1.57 12.81 -13.83
N GLY A 168 -2.62 13.51 -14.24
CA GLY A 168 -2.53 14.83 -14.83
C GLY A 168 -3.70 15.70 -14.45
N GLY A 169 -3.67 16.28 -13.26
CA GLY A 169 -4.73 17.17 -12.83
C GLY A 169 -4.76 18.48 -13.61
N ASP A 170 -5.57 18.56 -14.66
CA ASP A 170 -5.82 19.83 -15.37
C ASP A 170 -6.48 20.88 -14.46
N GLN A 171 -7.16 20.43 -13.43
CA GLN A 171 -7.91 21.28 -12.49
C GLN A 171 -7.33 21.25 -11.07
N ASN A 172 -6.41 20.30 -10.74
CA ASN A 172 -6.15 19.93 -9.37
C ASN A 172 -4.66 19.91 -9.03
N ASN A 173 -4.41 19.87 -7.75
CA ASN A 173 -3.15 19.55 -7.13
C ASN A 173 -3.01 18.00 -7.04
N GLY A 174 -1.77 17.50 -6.88
CA GLY A 174 -1.53 16.09 -6.62
C GLY A 174 -1.82 15.18 -7.81
N GLY A 175 -1.05 15.29 -8.91
CA GLY A 175 -1.28 14.46 -10.08
C GLY A 175 -1.19 12.97 -9.80
N GLY A 176 -0.18 12.50 -9.05
CA GLY A 176 -0.07 11.12 -8.60
C GLY A 176 -1.03 10.84 -7.44
N VAL A 177 -0.84 11.51 -6.30
CA VAL A 177 -1.69 11.36 -5.12
C VAL A 177 -2.12 12.71 -4.59
N LEU A 178 -3.42 12.90 -4.43
CA LEU A 178 -4.04 14.04 -3.76
C LEU A 178 -4.45 13.63 -2.34
N VAL A 179 -3.80 14.19 -1.31
CA VAL A 179 -4.18 13.97 0.09
C VAL A 179 -5.16 15.06 0.51
N ALA A 180 -6.44 14.72 0.51
CA ALA A 180 -7.54 15.66 0.80
C ALA A 180 -8.02 15.54 2.27
N GLY A 181 -7.07 15.54 3.20
CA GLY A 181 -7.32 15.51 4.64
C GLY A 181 -6.99 14.20 5.35
N GLY A 182 -6.70 13.13 4.62
CA GLY A 182 -6.27 11.83 5.17
C GLY A 182 -4.75 11.73 5.37
N THR A 183 -4.25 10.52 5.42
CA THR A 183 -2.83 10.21 5.59
C THR A 183 -2.31 9.39 4.41
N LEU A 184 -1.10 9.71 3.93
CA LEU A 184 -0.36 8.92 2.96
C LEU A 184 0.98 8.50 3.54
N THR A 185 1.27 7.20 3.50
CA THR A 185 2.59 6.64 3.79
C THR A 185 3.17 5.99 2.54
N MET A 186 4.35 6.44 2.11
CA MET A 186 5.12 5.80 1.03
C MET A 186 6.17 4.89 1.64
N ALA A 187 5.89 3.59 1.71
CA ALA A 187 6.81 2.57 2.21
C ALA A 187 7.61 1.89 1.07
N GLY A 188 7.19 2.08 -0.18
CA GLY A 188 7.86 1.56 -1.37
C GLY A 188 7.19 2.03 -2.64
N GLY A 189 7.74 1.65 -3.80
CA GLY A 189 7.29 2.09 -5.11
C GLY A 189 7.71 3.53 -5.47
N SER A 190 7.29 3.97 -6.63
CA SER A 190 7.64 5.27 -7.18
C SER A 190 6.43 5.98 -7.78
N ILE A 191 6.39 7.30 -7.68
CA ILE A 191 5.42 8.15 -8.38
C ILE A 191 6.18 8.91 -9.45
N VAL A 192 5.93 8.60 -10.72
CA VAL A 192 6.70 9.10 -11.86
C VAL A 192 5.77 9.53 -12.99
N GLY A 193 6.12 10.59 -13.72
CA GLY A 193 5.35 11.01 -14.89
C GLY A 193 3.95 11.53 -14.57
N CYS A 194 3.76 12.01 -13.36
CA CYS A 194 2.53 12.68 -12.96
C CYS A 194 2.70 14.20 -13.00
N SER A 195 1.64 14.91 -13.33
CA SER A 195 1.64 16.36 -13.41
C SER A 195 0.46 16.97 -12.67
N ALA A 196 0.57 18.23 -12.32
CA ALA A 196 -0.54 19.01 -11.80
C ALA A 196 -0.44 20.44 -12.35
N ARG A 197 -1.57 21.06 -12.62
CA ARG A 197 -1.60 22.42 -13.16
C ARG A 197 -1.16 23.46 -12.13
N SER A 198 -1.40 23.21 -10.87
CA SER A 198 -1.13 24.17 -9.80
C SER A 198 -0.01 23.71 -8.86
N ARG A 199 -0.16 22.59 -8.15
CA ARG A 199 0.81 22.15 -7.13
C ARG A 199 0.89 20.64 -7.05
N GLY A 200 2.10 20.13 -6.68
CA GLY A 200 2.32 18.73 -6.39
C GLY A 200 2.06 17.81 -7.57
N GLY A 201 2.89 17.83 -8.60
CA GLY A 201 2.76 16.90 -9.73
C GLY A 201 2.73 15.45 -9.27
N GLY A 202 3.59 15.07 -8.32
CA GLY A 202 3.56 13.74 -7.69
C GLY A 202 2.52 13.66 -6.58
N VAL A 203 2.71 14.40 -5.48
CA VAL A 203 1.87 14.38 -4.27
C VAL A 203 1.55 15.81 -3.83
N TYR A 204 0.33 16.00 -3.33
CA TYR A 204 -0.13 17.25 -2.74
C TYR A 204 -0.93 16.98 -1.47
#